data_da7dd048cf6f568a9bc52c52846a6402
#
_entry.id   da7dd048cf6f568a9bc52c52846a6402
#
_cell.length_a   1.000
_cell.length_b   1.000
_cell.length_c   1.000
_cell.angle_alpha   90.00
_cell.angle_beta   90.00
_cell.angle_gamma   90.00
#
_symmetry.space_group_name_H-M   'P 1'
#
loop_
_entity.id
_entity.type
_entity.pdbx_description
1 polymer ?
#
loop_
_entity_poly.entity_id
_entity_poly.type
_entity_poly.pdbx_seq_one_letter_code
_entity_poly.pdbx_strand_id
1 'polypeptide(L)'
;ARRARLALMADWAQRKDISHIVLGHTADDQAETVLMNLARAAGLDGLTGMRGNWDEHGIHWSRPFLHMGREDLRGYLRRQGLAWIDDPSNENDRFSRVKARKALRALSPLGITVERLSETASHLASARQALNHAVSNLADTLVTERAGGLTVPRQTFRHLMPDMQR
;
A
#
# COMPACT_ATOMS: atom_id res chain seq x y z
N ALA A 1 -16.72 -0.89 0.52
CA ALA A 1 -16.46 -2.35 0.48
C ALA A 1 -15.15 -2.73 1.22
N ARG A 2 -13.96 -2.17 0.87
CA ARG A 2 -12.65 -2.57 1.44
C ARG A 2 -12.56 -2.36 2.97
N ARG A 3 -12.92 -1.17 3.47
CA ARG A 3 -12.91 -0.86 4.91
C ARG A 3 -13.83 -1.80 5.70
N ALA A 4 -15.05 -2.04 5.20
CA ALA A 4 -15.98 -2.94 5.86
C ALA A 4 -15.43 -4.39 5.95
N ARG A 5 -14.76 -4.88 4.89
CA ARG A 5 -14.12 -6.20 4.91
C ARG A 5 -13.02 -6.29 5.97
N LEU A 6 -12.13 -5.30 6.06
CA LEU A 6 -11.07 -5.30 7.07
C LEU A 6 -11.66 -5.24 8.49
N ALA A 7 -12.66 -4.40 8.73
CA ALA A 7 -13.33 -4.32 10.03
C ALA A 7 -13.97 -5.64 10.43
N LEU A 8 -14.69 -6.33 9.52
CA LEU A 8 -15.28 -7.65 9.79
C LEU A 8 -14.23 -8.73 10.06
N MET A 9 -13.11 -8.72 9.33
CA MET A 9 -12.01 -9.65 9.57
C MET A 9 -11.35 -9.39 10.92
N ALA A 10 -11.16 -8.12 11.30
CA ALA A 10 -10.60 -7.75 12.60
C ALA A 10 -11.52 -8.19 13.76
N ASP A 11 -12.81 -7.90 13.65
CA ASP A 11 -13.82 -8.32 14.65
C ASP A 11 -13.86 -9.85 14.81
N TRP A 12 -13.80 -10.60 13.70
CA TRP A 12 -13.70 -12.04 13.74
C TRP A 12 -12.41 -12.52 14.42
N ALA A 13 -11.26 -11.92 14.07
CA ALA A 13 -9.96 -12.27 14.64
C ALA A 13 -9.91 -12.01 16.14
N GLN A 14 -10.41 -10.86 16.60
CA GLN A 14 -10.49 -10.53 18.04
C GLN A 14 -11.33 -11.54 18.82
N ARG A 15 -12.49 -11.97 18.28
CA ARG A 15 -13.32 -13.01 18.90
C ARG A 15 -12.64 -14.38 18.99
N LYS A 16 -11.56 -14.60 18.24
CA LYS A 16 -10.77 -15.83 18.18
C LYS A 16 -9.39 -15.70 18.80
N ASP A 17 -9.12 -14.59 19.49
CA ASP A 17 -7.81 -14.27 20.09
C ASP A 17 -6.67 -14.30 19.09
N ILE A 18 -6.96 -13.96 17.80
CA ILE A 18 -5.97 -13.85 16.73
C ILE A 18 -5.47 -12.42 16.67
N SER A 19 -4.20 -12.21 16.92
CA SER A 19 -3.56 -10.88 16.88
C SER A 19 -2.99 -10.50 15.51
N HIS A 20 -2.84 -11.45 14.57
CA HIS A 20 -2.21 -11.24 13.28
C HIS A 20 -3.06 -11.75 12.12
N ILE A 21 -3.20 -10.95 11.07
CA ILE A 21 -3.84 -11.37 9.81
C ILE A 21 -2.86 -11.19 8.65
N VAL A 22 -2.70 -12.23 7.87
CA VAL A 22 -1.85 -12.24 6.67
C VAL A 22 -2.72 -12.15 5.42
N LEU A 23 -2.36 -11.26 4.48
CA LEU A 23 -3.04 -11.09 3.20
C LEU A 23 -2.12 -11.51 2.06
N GLY A 24 -2.62 -12.36 1.16
CA GLY A 24 -1.87 -12.94 0.04
C GLY A 24 -1.71 -12.01 -1.18
N HIS A 25 -1.51 -10.71 -0.98
CA HIS A 25 -1.22 -9.79 -2.08
C HIS A 25 0.23 -9.96 -2.56
N THR A 26 0.42 -9.88 -3.89
CA THR A 26 1.70 -10.11 -4.57
C THR A 26 2.27 -8.82 -5.18
N ALA A 27 3.46 -8.89 -5.78
CA ALA A 27 4.04 -7.81 -6.56
C ALA A 27 3.13 -7.41 -7.75
N ASP A 28 2.43 -8.37 -8.36
CA ASP A 28 1.42 -8.09 -9.39
C ASP A 28 0.31 -7.17 -8.86
N ASP A 29 -0.23 -7.47 -7.68
CA ASP A 29 -1.28 -6.65 -7.05
C ASP A 29 -0.75 -5.25 -6.69
N GLN A 30 0.53 -5.15 -6.32
CA GLN A 30 1.21 -3.89 -6.06
C GLN A 30 1.31 -3.05 -7.33
N ALA A 31 1.81 -3.63 -8.42
CA ALA A 31 1.94 -2.96 -9.72
C ALA A 31 0.57 -2.52 -10.27
N GLU A 32 -0.45 -3.40 -10.20
CA GLU A 32 -1.83 -3.05 -10.55
C GLU A 32 -2.33 -1.83 -9.75
N THR A 33 -2.04 -1.79 -8.45
CA THR A 33 -2.45 -0.70 -7.55
C THR A 33 -1.76 0.61 -7.90
N VAL A 34 -0.44 0.57 -8.14
CA VAL A 34 0.35 1.75 -8.53
C VAL A 34 -0.16 2.32 -9.86
N LEU A 35 -0.36 1.46 -10.87
CA LEU A 35 -0.86 1.89 -12.17
C LEU A 35 -2.26 2.51 -12.08
N MET A 36 -3.16 1.91 -11.30
CA MET A 36 -4.50 2.47 -11.07
C MET A 36 -4.47 3.81 -10.34
N ASN A 37 -3.53 4.00 -9.42
CA ASN A 37 -3.37 5.25 -8.69
C ASN A 37 -2.71 6.33 -9.57
N LEU A 38 -1.74 5.96 -10.40
CA LEU A 38 -1.17 6.83 -11.41
C LEU A 38 -2.23 7.35 -12.39
N ALA A 39 -3.11 6.47 -12.86
CA ALA A 39 -4.22 6.84 -13.75
C ALA A 39 -5.24 7.81 -13.10
N ARG A 40 -5.22 7.94 -11.77
CA ARG A 40 -6.05 8.89 -11.01
C ARG A 40 -5.29 10.14 -10.56
N ALA A 41 -4.08 10.34 -11.08
CA ALA A 41 -3.18 11.41 -10.66
C ALA A 41 -2.94 11.44 -9.14
N ALA A 42 -2.83 10.26 -8.50
CA ALA A 42 -2.56 10.17 -7.08
C ALA A 42 -1.18 10.75 -6.76
N GLY A 43 -1.08 11.49 -5.66
CA GLY A 43 0.18 11.98 -5.13
C GLY A 43 1.03 10.87 -4.48
N LEU A 44 2.07 11.28 -3.76
CA LEU A 44 3.06 10.40 -3.13
C LEU A 44 2.42 9.26 -2.35
N ASP A 45 1.44 9.54 -1.49
CA ASP A 45 0.77 8.53 -0.66
C ASP A 45 0.10 7.41 -1.47
N GLY A 46 -0.52 7.76 -2.59
CA GLY A 46 -1.16 6.79 -3.46
C GLY A 46 -0.15 5.97 -4.26
N LEU A 47 0.94 6.59 -4.71
CA LEU A 47 1.96 5.95 -5.54
C LEU A 47 2.89 5.01 -4.75
N THR A 48 2.93 5.10 -3.43
CA THR A 48 3.62 4.10 -2.58
C THR A 48 2.95 2.72 -2.60
N GLY A 49 1.77 2.60 -3.22
CA GLY A 49 1.04 1.35 -3.32
C GLY A 49 0.47 0.85 -1.97
N MET A 50 0.53 -0.45 -1.76
CA MET A 50 0.04 -1.08 -0.53
C MET A 50 1.15 -1.17 0.53
N ARG A 51 0.79 -0.96 1.79
CA ARG A 51 1.69 -1.17 2.94
C ARG A 51 1.98 -2.67 3.11
N GLY A 52 3.23 -3.01 3.41
CA GLY A 52 3.63 -4.38 3.76
C GLY A 52 3.07 -4.80 5.11
N ASN A 53 3.22 -3.92 6.11
CA ASN A 53 2.75 -4.15 7.48
C ASN A 53 2.06 -2.90 8.00
N TRP A 54 1.04 -3.08 8.87
CA TRP A 54 0.37 -1.99 9.59
C TRP A 54 -0.49 -2.55 10.72
N ASP A 55 -0.77 -1.70 11.72
CA ASP A 55 -1.71 -2.00 12.79
C ASP A 55 -3.02 -1.25 12.54
N GLU A 56 -4.14 -1.95 12.63
CA GLU A 56 -5.47 -1.38 12.45
C GLU A 56 -6.50 -2.24 13.17
N HIS A 57 -7.43 -1.60 13.89
CA HIS A 57 -8.47 -2.28 14.69
C HIS A 57 -7.89 -3.27 15.72
N GLY A 58 -6.74 -2.99 16.33
CA GLY A 58 -6.09 -3.87 17.32
C GLY A 58 -5.52 -5.16 16.74
N ILE A 59 -5.39 -5.27 15.44
CA ILE A 59 -4.82 -6.42 14.71
C ILE A 59 -3.58 -5.97 13.96
N HIS A 60 -2.53 -6.78 14.00
CA HIS A 60 -1.37 -6.62 13.13
C HIS A 60 -1.65 -7.27 11.76
N TRP A 61 -1.53 -6.49 10.70
CA TRP A 61 -1.76 -6.93 9.33
C TRP A 61 -0.45 -7.01 8.57
N SER A 62 -0.28 -8.06 7.77
CA SER A 62 0.91 -8.20 6.92
C SER A 62 0.59 -8.68 5.50
N ARG A 63 1.49 -8.35 4.57
CA ARG A 63 1.50 -8.81 3.18
C ARG A 63 2.89 -9.31 2.83
N PRO A 64 3.26 -10.52 3.23
CA PRO A 64 4.63 -11.02 3.07
C PRO A 64 5.03 -11.20 1.60
N PHE A 65 4.08 -11.36 0.68
CA PHE A 65 4.34 -11.63 -0.74
C PHE A 65 4.36 -10.38 -1.64
N LEU A 66 4.35 -9.16 -1.08
CA LEU A 66 4.35 -7.93 -1.89
C LEU A 66 5.55 -7.77 -2.82
N HIS A 67 6.64 -8.47 -2.55
CA HIS A 67 7.87 -8.45 -3.37
C HIS A 67 8.04 -9.72 -4.21
N MET A 68 7.06 -10.62 -4.19
CA MET A 68 7.07 -11.88 -4.93
C MET A 68 6.07 -11.81 -6.08
N GLY A 69 6.51 -12.17 -7.28
CA GLY A 69 5.64 -12.29 -8.45
C GLY A 69 4.65 -13.46 -8.29
N ARG A 70 3.48 -13.33 -8.90
CA ARG A 70 2.48 -14.41 -8.89
C ARG A 70 3.03 -15.68 -9.56
N GLU A 71 3.81 -15.55 -10.63
CA GLU A 71 4.42 -16.70 -11.30
C GLU A 71 5.52 -17.37 -10.47
N ASP A 72 6.25 -16.61 -9.63
CA ASP A 72 7.21 -17.20 -8.69
C ASP A 72 6.51 -18.10 -7.67
N LEU A 73 5.38 -17.65 -7.13
CA LEU A 73 4.54 -18.43 -6.22
C LEU A 73 3.96 -19.66 -6.90
N ARG A 74 3.47 -19.53 -8.14
CA ARG A 74 3.01 -20.68 -8.94
C ARG A 74 4.15 -21.65 -9.24
N GLY A 75 5.33 -21.14 -9.55
CA GLY A 75 6.55 -21.94 -9.73
C GLY A 75 6.92 -22.72 -8.48
N TYR A 76 6.80 -22.09 -7.31
CA TYR A 76 7.00 -22.77 -6.03
C TYR A 76 5.98 -23.90 -5.83
N LEU A 77 4.68 -23.64 -6.02
CA LEU A 77 3.63 -24.65 -5.87
C LEU A 77 3.83 -25.83 -6.81
N ARG A 78 4.20 -25.58 -8.08
CA ARG A 78 4.52 -26.64 -9.05
C ARG A 78 5.67 -27.54 -8.55
N ARG A 79 6.73 -26.94 -8.00
CA ARG A 79 7.85 -27.73 -7.44
C ARG A 79 7.46 -28.56 -6.22
N GLN A 80 6.45 -28.11 -5.46
CA GLN A 80 5.91 -28.85 -4.31
C GLN A 80 4.81 -29.84 -4.68
N GLY A 81 4.44 -29.96 -5.98
CA GLY A 81 3.35 -30.82 -6.43
C GLY A 81 1.95 -30.35 -5.94
N LEU A 82 1.83 -29.07 -5.57
CA LEU A 82 0.57 -28.48 -5.07
C LEU A 82 -0.22 -27.85 -6.20
N ALA A 83 -1.53 -28.07 -6.22
CA ALA A 83 -2.44 -27.42 -7.13
C ALA A 83 -2.91 -26.06 -6.58
N TRP A 84 -3.34 -25.17 -7.48
CA TRP A 84 -4.02 -23.92 -7.12
C TRP A 84 -5.29 -23.78 -7.94
N ILE A 85 -6.18 -22.90 -7.51
CA ILE A 85 -7.44 -22.60 -8.21
C ILE A 85 -7.28 -21.25 -8.91
N ASP A 86 -7.55 -21.21 -10.21
CA ASP A 86 -7.72 -19.97 -10.97
C ASP A 86 -9.19 -19.56 -10.94
N ASP A 87 -9.51 -18.44 -10.31
CA ASP A 87 -10.87 -17.90 -10.23
C ASP A 87 -11.23 -17.25 -11.59
N PRO A 88 -12.29 -17.72 -12.29
CA PRO A 88 -12.73 -17.15 -13.58
C PRO A 88 -13.05 -15.65 -13.51
N SER A 89 -13.42 -15.12 -12.34
CA SER A 89 -13.69 -13.69 -12.15
C SER A 89 -12.46 -12.80 -12.38
N ASN A 90 -11.26 -13.39 -12.35
CA ASN A 90 -10.00 -12.71 -12.63
C ASN A 90 -9.84 -12.22 -14.08
N GLU A 91 -10.70 -12.64 -14.98
CA GLU A 91 -10.68 -12.25 -16.41
C GLU A 91 -11.80 -11.25 -16.77
N ASN A 92 -12.66 -10.89 -15.84
CA ASN A 92 -13.80 -10.02 -16.10
C ASN A 92 -13.41 -8.55 -16.22
N ASP A 93 -13.48 -8.00 -17.43
CA ASP A 93 -13.12 -6.61 -17.80
C ASP A 93 -13.93 -5.50 -17.11
N ARG A 94 -15.01 -5.85 -16.39
CA ARG A 94 -15.75 -4.90 -15.56
C ARG A 94 -14.91 -4.42 -14.36
N PHE A 95 -13.89 -5.18 -13.97
CA PHE A 95 -13.03 -4.83 -12.85
C PHE A 95 -11.80 -4.02 -13.29
N SER A 96 -11.58 -2.89 -12.62
CA SER A 96 -10.44 -2.00 -12.89
C SER A 96 -9.08 -2.71 -12.82
N ARG A 97 -8.95 -3.75 -11.98
CA ARG A 97 -7.72 -4.55 -11.86
C ARG A 97 -7.43 -5.37 -13.10
N VAL A 98 -8.46 -5.90 -13.76
CA VAL A 98 -8.27 -6.65 -15.02
C VAL A 98 -7.77 -5.71 -16.11
N LYS A 99 -8.32 -4.49 -16.18
CA LYS A 99 -7.84 -3.45 -17.11
C LYS A 99 -6.39 -3.06 -16.81
N ALA A 100 -6.04 -2.87 -15.54
CA ALA A 100 -4.67 -2.57 -15.12
C ALA A 100 -3.70 -3.69 -15.53
N ARG A 101 -4.08 -4.96 -15.36
CA ARG A 101 -3.28 -6.12 -15.78
C ARG A 101 -3.05 -6.16 -17.30
N LYS A 102 -4.10 -5.90 -18.09
CA LYS A 102 -3.96 -5.79 -19.56
C LYS A 102 -3.04 -4.64 -19.96
N ALA A 103 -3.18 -3.47 -19.32
CA ALA A 103 -2.30 -2.34 -19.54
C ALA A 103 -0.84 -2.64 -19.16
N LEU A 104 -0.58 -3.30 -18.04
CA LEU A 104 0.78 -3.72 -17.64
C LEU A 104 1.43 -4.62 -18.70
N ARG A 105 0.68 -5.58 -19.25
CA ARG A 105 1.20 -6.42 -20.36
C ARG A 105 1.56 -5.59 -21.59
N ALA A 106 0.74 -4.61 -21.95
CA ALA A 106 0.99 -3.73 -23.08
C ALA A 106 2.19 -2.77 -22.85
N LEU A 107 2.45 -2.39 -21.60
CA LEU A 107 3.54 -1.51 -21.21
C LEU A 107 4.88 -2.23 -20.99
N SER A 108 4.86 -3.56 -20.85
CA SER A 108 6.05 -4.38 -20.62
C SER A 108 7.16 -4.21 -21.68
N PRO A 109 6.87 -4.10 -23.00
CA PRO A 109 7.90 -3.83 -24.01
C PRO A 109 8.62 -2.48 -23.83
N LEU A 110 7.99 -1.51 -23.15
CA LEU A 110 8.59 -0.22 -22.80
C LEU A 110 9.45 -0.31 -21.53
N GLY A 111 9.57 -1.49 -20.93
CA GLY A 111 10.28 -1.70 -19.67
C GLY A 111 9.46 -1.38 -18.42
N ILE A 112 8.17 -1.10 -18.54
CA ILE A 112 7.26 -0.91 -17.38
C ILE A 112 6.72 -2.28 -17.00
N THR A 113 7.46 -2.98 -16.14
CA THR A 113 7.13 -4.33 -15.67
C THR A 113 6.56 -4.31 -14.25
N VAL A 114 6.03 -5.44 -13.82
CA VAL A 114 5.54 -5.64 -12.44
C VAL A 114 6.65 -5.34 -11.42
N GLU A 115 7.83 -5.88 -11.65
CA GLU A 115 9.00 -5.75 -10.79
C GLU A 115 9.40 -4.27 -10.65
N ARG A 116 9.57 -3.58 -11.77
CA ARG A 116 9.97 -2.16 -11.77
C ARG A 116 8.94 -1.23 -11.13
N LEU A 117 7.65 -1.48 -11.34
CA LEU A 117 6.61 -0.70 -10.67
C LEU A 117 6.56 -1.00 -9.18
N SER A 118 6.73 -2.25 -8.77
CA SER A 118 6.80 -2.63 -7.35
C SER A 118 8.04 -2.02 -6.68
N GLU A 119 9.18 -2.02 -7.34
CA GLU A 119 10.41 -1.39 -6.88
C GLU A 119 10.26 0.13 -6.75
N THR A 120 9.69 0.78 -7.78
CA THR A 120 9.38 2.22 -7.75
C THR A 120 8.48 2.57 -6.57
N ALA A 121 7.43 1.77 -6.32
CA ALA A 121 6.55 1.96 -5.17
C ALA A 121 7.30 1.83 -3.83
N SER A 122 8.27 0.92 -3.74
CA SER A 122 9.11 0.75 -2.55
C SER A 122 10.03 1.96 -2.32
N HIS A 123 10.64 2.50 -3.38
CA HIS A 123 11.44 3.73 -3.29
C HIS A 123 10.59 4.92 -2.84
N LEU A 124 9.38 5.08 -3.41
CA LEU A 124 8.45 6.13 -3.00
C LEU A 124 7.96 5.94 -1.57
N ALA A 125 7.76 4.70 -1.11
CA ALA A 125 7.39 4.41 0.28
C ALA A 125 8.50 4.80 1.25
N SER A 126 9.77 4.53 0.90
CA SER A 126 10.94 4.96 1.68
C SER A 126 11.05 6.49 1.74
N ALA A 127 10.90 7.17 0.61
CA ALA A 127 10.91 8.63 0.56
C ALA A 127 9.78 9.25 1.41
N ARG A 128 8.56 8.68 1.34
CA ARG A 128 7.44 9.10 2.18
C ARG A 128 7.74 8.91 3.66
N GLN A 129 8.37 7.79 4.04
CA GLN A 129 8.73 7.53 5.42
C GLN A 129 9.73 8.57 5.95
N ALA A 130 10.75 8.91 5.14
CA ALA A 130 11.70 9.96 5.48
C ALA A 130 11.01 11.33 5.63
N LEU A 131 10.10 11.68 4.73
CA LEU A 131 9.31 12.91 4.81
C LEU A 131 8.44 12.94 6.07
N ASN A 132 7.72 11.85 6.35
CA ASN A 132 6.88 11.75 7.55
C ASN A 132 7.72 11.91 8.83
N HIS A 133 8.91 11.31 8.88
CA HIS A 133 9.82 11.46 10.02
C HIS A 133 10.29 12.92 10.17
N ALA A 134 10.66 13.58 9.08
CA ALA A 134 11.06 14.99 9.10
C ALA A 134 9.91 15.90 9.58
N VAL A 135 8.67 15.64 9.10
CA VAL A 135 7.48 16.40 9.53
C VAL A 135 7.18 16.14 11.01
N SER A 136 7.28 14.89 11.48
CA SER A 136 7.07 14.57 12.90
C SER A 136 8.07 15.30 13.78
N ASN A 137 9.36 15.25 13.48
CA ASN A 137 10.40 15.96 14.23
C ASN A 137 10.18 17.49 14.24
N LEU A 138 9.73 18.04 13.11
CA LEU A 138 9.38 19.44 12.99
C LEU A 138 8.16 19.77 13.86
N ALA A 139 7.12 18.93 13.83
CA ALA A 139 5.93 19.10 14.66
C ALA A 139 6.28 19.07 16.15
N ASP A 140 7.10 18.12 16.59
CA ASP A 140 7.57 18.01 17.99
C ASP A 140 8.32 19.27 18.45
N THR A 141 8.97 19.97 17.50
CA THR A 141 9.70 21.22 17.79
C THR A 141 8.81 22.45 17.81
N LEU A 142 7.80 22.50 16.93
CA LEU A 142 6.98 23.70 16.70
C LEU A 142 5.65 23.69 17.43
N VAL A 143 5.08 22.51 17.69
CA VAL A 143 3.76 22.39 18.29
C VAL A 143 3.87 22.38 19.81
N THR A 144 3.13 23.27 20.45
CA THR A 144 3.03 23.32 21.92
C THR A 144 1.60 23.08 22.33
N GLU A 145 1.36 22.15 23.24
CA GLU A 145 0.04 21.93 23.83
C GLU A 145 -0.23 22.94 24.93
N ARG A 146 -1.35 23.67 24.85
CA ARG A 146 -1.80 24.65 25.84
C ARG A 146 -3.33 24.60 26.03
N ALA A 147 -3.76 24.48 27.26
CA ALA A 147 -5.17 24.62 27.68
C ALA A 147 -6.15 23.89 26.77
N GLY A 148 -5.86 22.64 26.39
CA GLY A 148 -6.73 21.82 25.56
C GLY A 148 -6.68 22.10 24.06
N GLY A 149 -5.68 22.83 23.58
CA GLY A 149 -5.45 23.10 22.16
C GLY A 149 -3.98 23.00 21.78
N LEU A 150 -3.71 22.95 20.47
CA LEU A 150 -2.37 22.99 19.92
C LEU A 150 -2.04 24.41 19.42
N THR A 151 -0.85 24.89 19.73
CA THR A 151 -0.36 26.19 19.28
C THR A 151 0.91 26.04 18.48
N VAL A 152 1.03 26.82 17.40
CA VAL A 152 2.21 26.84 16.52
C VAL A 152 2.62 28.29 16.26
N PRO A 153 3.91 28.66 16.28
CA PRO A 153 4.37 30.00 15.95
C PRO A 153 4.02 30.34 14.49
N ARG A 154 3.16 31.35 14.31
CA ARG A 154 2.60 31.71 12.99
C ARG A 154 3.67 32.02 11.95
N GLN A 155 4.74 32.72 12.33
CA GLN A 155 5.78 33.08 11.37
C GLN A 155 6.55 31.85 10.90
N THR A 156 6.97 30.99 11.81
CA THR A 156 7.67 29.75 11.47
C THR A 156 6.81 28.86 10.57
N PHE A 157 5.53 28.66 10.92
CA PHE A 157 4.60 27.86 10.13
C PHE A 157 4.45 28.39 8.69
N ARG A 158 4.37 29.71 8.49
CA ARG A 158 4.23 30.32 7.17
C ARG A 158 5.45 30.16 6.27
N HIS A 159 6.62 29.91 6.83
CA HIS A 159 7.86 29.68 6.07
C HIS A 159 8.11 28.21 5.72
N LEU A 160 7.28 27.30 6.23
CA LEU A 160 7.36 25.89 5.84
C LEU A 160 6.93 25.69 4.39
N MET A 161 7.48 24.67 3.75
CA MET A 161 7.01 24.24 2.43
C MET A 161 5.52 23.87 2.49
N PRO A 162 4.71 24.14 1.44
CA PRO A 162 3.27 23.90 1.46
C PRO A 162 2.90 22.45 1.83
N ASP A 163 3.70 21.47 1.42
CA ASP A 163 3.46 20.05 1.74
C ASP A 163 3.75 19.70 3.20
N MET A 164 4.51 20.54 3.93
CA MET A 164 4.75 20.40 5.37
C MET A 164 3.70 21.12 6.22
N GLN A 165 2.85 21.94 5.62
CA GLN A 165 1.75 22.67 6.27
C GLN A 165 0.42 21.90 6.25
N ARG A 166 0.33 20.79 5.52
CA ARG A 166 -0.84 19.92 5.35
C ARG A 166 -0.82 18.74 6.29
#